data_527918c0b78fd900622dff2b4b8186ca
#
_entry.id   527918c0b78fd900622dff2b4b8186ca
#
_cell.length_a   1.000
_cell.length_b   1.000
_cell.length_c   1.000
_cell.angle_alpha   90.00
_cell.angle_beta   90.00
_cell.angle_gamma   90.00
#
_symmetry.space_group_name_H-M   'P 1'
#
loop_
_entity.id
_entity.type
_entity.pdbx_description
1 polymer ?
#
loop_
_entity_poly.entity_id
_entity_poly.type
_entity_poly.pdbx_seq_one_letter_code
_entity_poly.pdbx_strand_id
1 'polypeptide(L)'
;IGDKKAPNAEVILTLDPDAIIGTSKWGEETMTPLNKIATTLPYSHISTDWKDNLLAFGELANKKEEAEKIIEDYDAKAAEAKASLGDTAADKEVLVIRLRGGIMNVYPVGVYLNPVLYEDLGLQVPEVVTKAEAQAELTLETLAEIDPDVIFLQFETSENKDAPTALDDLQTNPIFSNLTAAKNGDVHVNTVAPLAQGGTAWSKVKFLDAAVEKLVK
;
A
#
# COMPACT_ATOMS: atom_id res chain seq x y z
N ILE A 1 21.07 -5.21 -11.70
CA ILE A 1 20.24 -5.13 -12.90
C ILE A 1 19.83 -3.67 -13.24
N GLY A 2 20.46 -2.67 -12.63
CA GLY A 2 20.12 -1.27 -12.80
C GLY A 2 19.05 -0.76 -11.85
N ASP A 3 18.56 0.46 -12.12
CA ASP A 3 17.47 1.10 -11.40
C ASP A 3 16.11 0.65 -11.95
N LYS A 4 15.07 0.69 -11.14
CA LYS A 4 13.71 0.29 -11.57
C LYS A 4 13.13 1.17 -12.68
N LYS A 5 13.65 2.38 -12.89
CA LYS A 5 13.27 3.27 -14.00
C LYS A 5 14.18 3.12 -15.21
N ALA A 6 15.40 2.62 -15.00
CA ALA A 6 16.43 2.46 -16.00
C ALA A 6 17.14 1.10 -15.84
N PRO A 7 16.49 -0.02 -16.21
CA PRO A 7 17.09 -1.33 -16.15
C PRO A 7 18.30 -1.41 -17.09
N ASN A 8 19.36 -2.09 -16.65
CA ASN A 8 20.57 -2.28 -17.45
C ASN A 8 20.44 -3.56 -18.29
N ALA A 9 20.13 -3.41 -19.58
CA ALA A 9 19.93 -4.50 -20.50
C ALA A 9 21.18 -5.40 -20.68
N GLU A 10 22.40 -4.83 -20.62
CA GLU A 10 23.62 -5.61 -20.74
C GLU A 10 23.80 -6.55 -19.55
N VAL A 11 23.55 -6.05 -18.33
CA VAL A 11 23.59 -6.88 -17.13
C VAL A 11 22.48 -7.94 -17.16
N ILE A 12 21.27 -7.58 -17.59
CA ILE A 12 20.16 -8.53 -17.70
C ILE A 12 20.48 -9.64 -18.72
N LEU A 13 21.08 -9.29 -19.84
CA LEU A 13 21.53 -10.26 -20.85
C LEU A 13 22.50 -11.31 -20.25
N THR A 14 23.40 -10.91 -19.35
CA THR A 14 24.36 -11.83 -18.73
C THR A 14 23.71 -12.83 -17.75
N LEU A 15 22.48 -12.56 -17.31
CA LEU A 15 21.72 -13.44 -16.43
C LEU A 15 21.00 -14.55 -17.18
N ASP A 16 20.90 -14.45 -18.50
CA ASP A 16 20.22 -15.42 -19.39
C ASP A 16 18.82 -15.80 -18.87
N PRO A 17 17.91 -14.82 -18.65
CA PRO A 17 16.62 -15.08 -18.04
C PRO A 17 15.63 -15.72 -19.02
N ASP A 18 14.78 -16.64 -18.55
CA ASP A 18 13.66 -17.19 -19.32
C ASP A 18 12.54 -16.15 -19.54
N ALA A 19 12.36 -15.22 -18.60
CA ALA A 19 11.42 -14.13 -18.69
C ALA A 19 11.90 -12.91 -17.87
N ILE A 20 11.44 -11.73 -18.27
CA ILE A 20 11.71 -10.46 -17.57
C ILE A 20 10.37 -9.91 -17.07
N ILE A 21 10.28 -9.65 -15.77
CA ILE A 21 9.10 -9.00 -15.18
C ILE A 21 9.46 -7.55 -14.88
N GLY A 22 8.69 -6.64 -15.45
CA GLY A 22 8.87 -5.21 -15.29
C GLY A 22 7.59 -4.48 -14.93
N THR A 23 7.66 -3.16 -14.83
CA THR A 23 6.49 -2.34 -14.51
C THR A 23 5.82 -1.80 -15.77
N SER A 24 4.50 -1.72 -15.75
CA SER A 24 3.69 -1.07 -16.81
C SER A 24 4.02 0.41 -17.03
N LYS A 25 4.90 1.00 -16.18
CA LYS A 25 5.45 2.35 -16.37
C LYS A 25 6.59 2.44 -17.35
N TRP A 26 7.17 1.31 -17.78
CA TRP A 26 8.22 1.32 -18.77
C TRP A 26 7.65 1.64 -20.16
N GLY A 27 8.24 2.62 -20.83
CA GLY A 27 7.94 2.95 -22.22
C GLY A 27 8.59 1.97 -23.21
N GLU A 28 8.26 2.10 -24.49
CA GLU A 28 8.80 1.27 -25.57
C GLU A 28 10.32 1.30 -25.65
N GLU A 29 10.95 2.43 -25.35
CA GLU A 29 12.40 2.62 -25.31
C GLU A 29 13.09 1.69 -24.30
N THR A 30 12.43 1.40 -23.18
CA THR A 30 12.90 0.45 -22.17
C THR A 30 12.51 -0.99 -22.52
N MET A 31 11.27 -1.19 -22.96
CA MET A 31 10.73 -2.53 -23.26
C MET A 31 11.37 -3.18 -24.48
N THR A 32 11.65 -2.42 -25.55
CA THR A 32 12.17 -2.96 -26.81
C THR A 32 13.51 -3.68 -26.67
N PRO A 33 14.55 -3.14 -26.01
CA PRO A 33 15.80 -3.87 -25.81
C PRO A 33 15.63 -5.09 -24.90
N LEU A 34 14.77 -5.03 -23.89
CA LEU A 34 14.54 -6.16 -22.98
C LEU A 34 13.81 -7.32 -23.68
N ASN A 35 12.83 -7.03 -24.54
CA ASN A 35 12.15 -8.04 -25.34
C ASN A 35 13.05 -8.75 -26.36
N LYS A 36 14.22 -8.21 -26.67
CA LYS A 36 15.23 -8.90 -27.48
C LYS A 36 16.04 -9.92 -26.67
N ILE A 37 16.05 -9.80 -25.36
CA ILE A 37 16.75 -10.71 -24.44
C ILE A 37 15.82 -11.87 -24.09
N ALA A 38 14.64 -11.57 -23.54
CA ALA A 38 13.63 -12.54 -23.17
C ALA A 38 12.23 -11.90 -23.19
N THR A 39 11.19 -12.71 -23.18
CA THR A 39 9.81 -12.21 -23.07
C THR A 39 9.68 -11.32 -21.84
N THR A 40 9.34 -10.05 -22.07
CA THR A 40 9.21 -9.06 -21.02
C THR A 40 7.73 -8.81 -20.70
N LEU A 41 7.34 -9.10 -19.47
CA LEU A 41 5.95 -9.00 -18.99
C LEU A 41 5.81 -7.76 -18.09
N PRO A 42 5.09 -6.72 -18.55
CA PRO A 42 4.79 -5.58 -17.68
C PRO A 42 3.68 -5.94 -16.70
N TYR A 43 3.94 -5.88 -15.40
CA TYR A 43 2.89 -5.96 -14.39
C TYR A 43 2.29 -4.59 -14.11
N SER A 44 1.01 -4.55 -13.78
CA SER A 44 0.36 -3.31 -13.38
C SER A 44 0.91 -2.81 -12.03
N HIS A 45 1.21 -1.50 -11.96
CA HIS A 45 1.63 -0.84 -10.73
C HIS A 45 0.45 -0.29 -9.93
N ILE A 46 -0.77 -0.46 -10.43
CA ILE A 46 -2.01 0.00 -9.79
C ILE A 46 -2.39 -0.96 -8.67
N SER A 47 -2.68 -0.42 -7.49
CA SER A 47 -2.92 -1.24 -6.29
C SER A 47 -4.17 -2.11 -6.39
N THR A 48 -5.15 -1.73 -7.22
CA THR A 48 -6.38 -2.49 -7.45
C THR A 48 -6.18 -3.69 -8.36
N ASP A 49 -5.15 -3.69 -9.22
CA ASP A 49 -4.89 -4.76 -10.21
C ASP A 49 -4.07 -5.93 -9.63
N TRP A 50 -3.94 -6.01 -8.31
CA TRP A 50 -3.07 -7.00 -7.67
C TRP A 50 -3.50 -8.45 -7.92
N LYS A 51 -4.82 -8.69 -8.06
CA LYS A 51 -5.37 -10.03 -8.36
C LYS A 51 -4.97 -10.50 -9.74
N ASP A 52 -5.11 -9.65 -10.74
CA ASP A 52 -4.71 -9.95 -12.12
C ASP A 52 -3.20 -10.17 -12.23
N ASN A 53 -2.39 -9.35 -11.54
CA ASN A 53 -0.96 -9.56 -11.43
C ASN A 53 -0.62 -10.91 -10.78
N LEU A 54 -1.31 -11.28 -9.68
CA LEU A 54 -1.08 -12.54 -9.00
C LEU A 54 -1.43 -13.74 -9.88
N LEU A 55 -2.56 -13.68 -10.60
CA LEU A 55 -2.96 -14.75 -11.53
C LEU A 55 -1.95 -14.90 -12.66
N ALA A 56 -1.52 -13.79 -13.27
CA ALA A 56 -0.51 -13.83 -14.34
C ALA A 56 0.81 -14.44 -13.86
N PHE A 57 1.27 -14.11 -12.65
CA PHE A 57 2.47 -14.71 -12.06
C PHE A 57 2.25 -16.17 -11.65
N GLY A 58 1.05 -16.52 -11.21
CA GLY A 58 0.66 -17.91 -10.94
C GLY A 58 0.72 -18.76 -12.20
N GLU A 59 0.24 -18.27 -13.34
CA GLU A 59 0.34 -18.95 -14.63
C GLU A 59 1.80 -19.10 -15.07
N LEU A 60 2.60 -18.02 -15.00
CA LEU A 60 4.02 -18.05 -15.36
C LEU A 60 4.82 -19.07 -14.52
N ALA A 61 4.51 -19.18 -13.22
CA ALA A 61 5.15 -20.08 -12.29
C ALA A 61 4.55 -21.48 -12.25
N ASN A 62 3.52 -21.78 -13.06
CA ASN A 62 2.72 -23.03 -12.99
C ASN A 62 2.10 -23.25 -11.59
N LYS A 63 1.58 -22.16 -10.97
CA LYS A 63 1.02 -22.08 -9.63
C LYS A 63 -0.36 -21.37 -9.64
N LYS A 64 -1.11 -21.57 -10.73
CA LYS A 64 -2.40 -20.89 -10.92
C LYS A 64 -3.38 -21.19 -9.79
N GLU A 65 -3.54 -22.46 -9.43
CA GLU A 65 -4.45 -22.87 -8.34
C GLU A 65 -4.08 -22.26 -6.99
N GLU A 66 -2.76 -22.10 -6.71
CA GLU A 66 -2.30 -21.44 -5.50
C GLU A 66 -2.64 -19.94 -5.51
N ALA A 67 -2.50 -19.28 -6.68
CA ALA A 67 -2.86 -17.88 -6.85
C ALA A 67 -4.37 -17.64 -6.70
N GLU A 68 -5.19 -18.48 -7.32
CA GLU A 68 -6.66 -18.45 -7.18
C GLU A 68 -7.08 -18.63 -5.72
N LYS A 69 -6.49 -19.60 -5.02
CA LYS A 69 -6.78 -19.84 -3.61
C LYS A 69 -6.43 -18.63 -2.71
N ILE A 70 -5.30 -17.96 -2.94
CA ILE A 70 -4.93 -16.74 -2.19
C ILE A 70 -5.99 -15.65 -2.37
N ILE A 71 -6.52 -15.50 -3.59
CA ILE A 71 -7.56 -14.52 -3.89
C ILE A 71 -8.87 -14.88 -3.18
N GLU A 72 -9.29 -16.16 -3.26
CA GLU A 72 -10.50 -16.65 -2.59
C GLU A 72 -10.42 -16.48 -1.07
N ASP A 73 -9.30 -16.86 -0.46
CA ASP A 73 -9.07 -16.73 0.98
C ASP A 73 -9.09 -15.25 1.42
N TYR A 74 -8.50 -14.36 0.61
CA TYR A 74 -8.54 -12.91 0.84
C TYR A 74 -9.96 -12.36 0.77
N ASP A 75 -10.70 -12.69 -0.29
CA ASP A 75 -12.07 -12.19 -0.50
C ASP A 75 -13.03 -12.68 0.58
N ALA A 76 -12.90 -13.94 0.99
CA ALA A 76 -13.69 -14.50 2.08
C ALA A 76 -13.41 -13.77 3.41
N LYS A 77 -12.12 -13.52 3.72
CA LYS A 77 -11.74 -12.81 4.93
C LYS A 77 -12.19 -11.36 4.93
N ALA A 78 -12.06 -10.67 3.80
CA ALA A 78 -12.53 -9.28 3.65
C ALA A 78 -14.04 -9.18 3.83
N ALA A 79 -14.80 -10.12 3.23
CA ALA A 79 -16.26 -10.17 3.38
C ALA A 79 -16.70 -10.44 4.82
N GLU A 80 -16.03 -11.38 5.51
CA GLU A 80 -16.29 -11.68 6.94
C GLU A 80 -15.99 -10.46 7.82
N ALA A 81 -14.84 -9.81 7.60
CA ALA A 81 -14.45 -8.62 8.35
C ALA A 81 -15.41 -7.45 8.12
N LYS A 82 -15.82 -7.22 6.86
CA LYS A 82 -16.81 -6.20 6.52
C LYS A 82 -18.15 -6.45 7.21
N ALA A 83 -18.61 -7.70 7.23
CA ALA A 83 -19.83 -8.09 7.93
C ALA A 83 -19.72 -7.90 9.46
N SER A 84 -18.55 -8.19 10.03
CA SER A 84 -18.27 -8.02 11.47
C SER A 84 -18.18 -6.55 11.89
N LEU A 85 -17.65 -5.68 11.01
CA LEU A 85 -17.63 -4.24 11.24
C LEU A 85 -19.05 -3.64 11.22
N GLY A 86 -19.94 -4.14 10.35
CA GLY A 86 -21.34 -3.70 10.28
C GLY A 86 -21.48 -2.18 10.23
N ASP A 87 -22.42 -1.64 11.02
CA ASP A 87 -22.68 -0.19 11.07
C ASP A 87 -21.52 0.60 11.68
N THR A 88 -20.65 -0.01 12.49
CA THR A 88 -19.48 0.68 13.06
C THR A 88 -18.44 1.07 12.01
N ALA A 89 -18.45 0.42 10.85
CA ALA A 89 -17.58 0.80 9.74
C ALA A 89 -17.92 2.21 9.18
N ALA A 90 -19.18 2.59 9.22
CA ALA A 90 -19.64 3.89 8.73
C ALA A 90 -19.31 5.04 9.68
N ASP A 91 -19.13 4.73 10.98
CA ASP A 91 -18.94 5.75 12.03
C ASP A 91 -17.45 5.97 12.37
N LYS A 92 -16.55 5.08 11.89
CA LYS A 92 -15.11 5.20 12.17
C LYS A 92 -14.39 5.96 11.08
N GLU A 93 -13.66 7.01 11.47
CA GLU A 93 -12.73 7.68 10.58
C GLU A 93 -11.32 7.08 10.71
N VAL A 94 -10.89 6.39 9.66
CA VAL A 94 -9.62 5.64 9.62
C VAL A 94 -8.72 6.21 8.53
N LEU A 95 -7.47 6.53 8.86
CA LEU A 95 -6.49 7.05 7.90
C LEU A 95 -5.28 6.13 7.75
N VAL A 96 -4.82 5.99 6.51
CA VAL A 96 -3.46 5.50 6.22
C VAL A 96 -2.57 6.70 5.91
N ILE A 97 -1.52 6.86 6.70
CA ILE A 97 -0.53 7.93 6.55
C ILE A 97 0.84 7.29 6.24
N ARG A 98 1.54 7.83 5.24
CA ARG A 98 2.95 7.51 4.99
C ARG A 98 3.81 8.71 5.35
N LEU A 99 4.70 8.52 6.31
CA LEU A 99 5.71 9.52 6.67
C LEU A 99 6.95 9.33 5.80
N ARG A 100 7.16 10.26 4.87
CA ARG A 100 8.22 10.18 3.87
C ARG A 100 8.86 11.55 3.64
N GLY A 101 10.20 11.63 3.69
CA GLY A 101 10.92 12.89 3.60
C GLY A 101 10.58 13.86 4.73
N GLY A 102 10.19 13.34 5.90
CA GLY A 102 9.72 14.16 7.03
C GLY A 102 8.28 14.69 6.90
N ILE A 103 7.56 14.32 5.84
CA ILE A 103 6.22 14.83 5.50
C ILE A 103 5.21 13.71 5.60
N MET A 104 4.06 13.97 6.25
CA MET A 104 2.91 13.06 6.23
C MET A 104 2.23 13.13 4.86
N ASN A 105 1.95 11.96 4.30
CA ASN A 105 1.32 11.83 2.98
C ASN A 105 0.09 10.93 3.07
N VAL A 106 -0.96 11.31 2.34
CA VAL A 106 -2.14 10.51 2.05
C VAL A 106 -2.23 10.21 0.57
N TYR A 107 -3.05 9.24 0.19
CA TYR A 107 -3.21 8.75 -1.17
C TYR A 107 -4.69 8.65 -1.54
N PRO A 108 -5.04 8.63 -2.84
CA PRO A 108 -6.41 8.36 -3.29
C PRO A 108 -6.93 6.99 -2.82
N VAL A 109 -8.24 6.80 -2.89
CA VAL A 109 -8.93 5.55 -2.49
C VAL A 109 -8.31 4.30 -3.12
N GLY A 110 -8.09 4.29 -4.43
CA GLY A 110 -7.56 3.14 -5.19
C GLY A 110 -6.03 2.97 -5.11
N VAL A 111 -5.32 3.69 -4.22
CA VAL A 111 -3.86 3.72 -4.20
C VAL A 111 -3.31 3.30 -2.83
N TYR A 112 -2.11 2.72 -2.85
CA TYR A 112 -1.37 2.33 -1.65
C TYR A 112 -2.09 1.23 -0.86
N LEU A 113 -2.33 1.42 0.42
CA LEU A 113 -3.05 0.49 1.31
C LEU A 113 -4.55 0.80 1.41
N ASN A 114 -4.98 1.95 0.91
CA ASN A 114 -6.35 2.46 1.00
C ASN A 114 -7.43 1.51 0.45
N PRO A 115 -7.23 0.79 -0.68
CA PRO A 115 -8.26 -0.12 -1.18
C PRO A 115 -8.72 -1.15 -0.16
N VAL A 116 -7.82 -1.64 0.71
CA VAL A 116 -8.19 -2.60 1.76
C VAL A 116 -9.21 -2.01 2.73
N LEU A 117 -9.02 -0.75 3.15
CA LEU A 117 -9.91 -0.11 4.12
C LEU A 117 -11.24 0.31 3.47
N TYR A 118 -11.17 0.98 2.33
CA TYR A 118 -12.33 1.69 1.80
C TYR A 118 -13.12 0.87 0.78
N GLU A 119 -12.46 0.06 -0.06
CA GLU A 119 -13.13 -0.79 -1.04
C GLU A 119 -13.48 -2.15 -0.46
N ASP A 120 -12.50 -2.84 0.17
CA ASP A 120 -12.68 -4.21 0.62
C ASP A 120 -13.44 -4.28 1.97
N LEU A 121 -13.05 -3.48 2.98
CA LEU A 121 -13.73 -3.42 4.28
C LEU A 121 -14.94 -2.48 4.31
N GLY A 122 -15.03 -1.53 3.36
CA GLY A 122 -16.15 -0.62 3.22
C GLY A 122 -16.23 0.48 4.29
N LEU A 123 -15.07 0.89 4.82
CA LEU A 123 -14.99 2.03 5.74
C LEU A 123 -15.34 3.34 5.03
N GLN A 124 -15.78 4.33 5.79
CA GLN A 124 -16.01 5.67 5.27
C GLN A 124 -14.70 6.28 4.75
N VAL A 125 -14.76 6.89 3.57
CA VAL A 125 -13.60 7.54 2.95
C VAL A 125 -13.45 8.95 3.49
N PRO A 126 -12.36 9.30 4.19
CA PRO A 126 -12.10 10.66 4.64
C PRO A 126 -11.99 11.64 3.47
N GLU A 127 -12.40 12.90 3.70
CA GLU A 127 -12.42 13.91 2.65
C GLU A 127 -11.04 14.16 2.03
N VAL A 128 -9.96 14.13 2.83
CA VAL A 128 -8.58 14.29 2.35
C VAL A 128 -8.14 13.19 1.39
N VAL A 129 -8.65 11.96 1.58
CA VAL A 129 -8.41 10.83 0.70
C VAL A 129 -9.21 10.98 -0.60
N THR A 130 -10.46 11.43 -0.51
CA THR A 130 -11.31 11.70 -1.68
C THR A 130 -10.75 12.82 -2.55
N LYS A 131 -10.17 13.85 -1.95
CA LYS A 131 -9.58 15.01 -2.66
C LYS A 131 -8.18 14.73 -3.22
N ALA A 132 -7.51 13.68 -2.76
CA ALA A 132 -6.17 13.35 -3.24
C ALA A 132 -6.23 12.80 -4.67
N GLU A 133 -5.57 13.46 -5.62
CA GLU A 133 -5.42 12.97 -7.01
C GLU A 133 -4.22 12.04 -7.16
N ALA A 134 -3.22 12.20 -6.30
CA ALA A 134 -2.00 11.41 -6.22
C ALA A 134 -1.52 11.38 -4.75
N GLN A 135 -0.21 11.18 -4.52
CA GLN A 135 0.36 11.42 -3.20
C GLN A 135 0.16 12.92 -2.84
N ALA A 136 -0.51 13.18 -1.74
CA ALA A 136 -0.81 14.52 -1.25
C ALA A 136 -0.26 14.71 0.18
N GLU A 137 0.27 15.90 0.45
CA GLU A 137 0.74 16.27 1.78
C GLU A 137 -0.45 16.45 2.74
N LEU A 138 -0.28 15.94 3.96
CA LEU A 138 -1.21 16.13 5.07
C LEU A 138 -0.52 16.95 6.16
N THR A 139 -1.03 18.13 6.45
CA THR A 139 -0.49 18.95 7.55
C THR A 139 -1.02 18.48 8.91
N LEU A 140 -0.32 18.85 9.98
CA LEU A 140 -0.78 18.55 11.36
C LEU A 140 -2.10 19.24 11.69
N GLU A 141 -2.31 20.45 11.18
CA GLU A 141 -3.54 21.21 11.37
C GLU A 141 -4.72 20.49 10.71
N THR A 142 -4.55 20.06 9.45
CA THR A 142 -5.59 19.29 8.75
C THR A 142 -5.86 17.95 9.42
N LEU A 143 -4.81 17.27 9.88
CA LEU A 143 -4.96 16.00 10.62
C LEU A 143 -5.74 16.23 11.95
N ALA A 144 -5.48 17.33 12.64
CA ALA A 144 -6.20 17.69 13.86
C ALA A 144 -7.67 18.09 13.61
N GLU A 145 -7.97 18.68 12.44
CA GLU A 145 -9.36 18.98 12.04
C GLU A 145 -10.15 17.69 11.71
N ILE A 146 -9.48 16.69 11.13
CA ILE A 146 -10.08 15.38 10.86
C ILE A 146 -10.30 14.61 12.16
N ASP A 147 -9.30 14.63 13.06
CA ASP A 147 -9.25 13.91 14.35
C ASP A 147 -9.64 12.43 14.23
N PRO A 148 -8.93 11.63 13.42
CA PRO A 148 -9.32 10.26 13.10
C PRO A 148 -9.35 9.35 14.34
N ASP A 149 -10.23 8.33 14.30
CA ASP A 149 -10.35 7.30 15.33
C ASP A 149 -9.18 6.32 15.32
N VAL A 150 -8.66 6.01 14.11
CA VAL A 150 -7.57 5.06 13.91
C VAL A 150 -6.60 5.56 12.84
N ILE A 151 -5.31 5.47 13.11
CA ILE A 151 -4.25 5.82 12.16
C ILE A 151 -3.35 4.60 11.91
N PHE A 152 -3.24 4.16 10.65
CA PHE A 152 -2.19 3.28 10.18
C PHE A 152 -1.05 4.12 9.63
N LEU A 153 0.06 4.20 10.36
CA LEU A 153 1.21 5.04 10.02
C LEU A 153 2.36 4.18 9.49
N GLN A 154 2.82 4.46 8.28
CA GLN A 154 3.98 3.78 7.70
C GLN A 154 5.18 4.72 7.68
N PHE A 155 6.31 4.23 8.20
CA PHE A 155 7.58 4.94 8.27
C PHE A 155 8.75 4.03 7.94
N GLU A 156 9.63 4.49 7.05
CA GLU A 156 10.88 3.81 6.72
C GLU A 156 12.05 4.82 6.73
N THR A 157 13.10 4.50 7.47
CA THR A 157 14.28 5.38 7.61
C THR A 157 14.97 5.70 6.29
N SER A 158 15.01 4.74 5.37
CA SER A 158 15.62 4.93 4.04
C SER A 158 14.89 5.97 3.18
N GLU A 159 13.61 6.22 3.45
CA GLU A 159 12.80 7.26 2.81
C GLU A 159 12.84 8.60 3.56
N ASN A 160 13.42 8.63 4.76
CA ASN A 160 13.50 9.79 5.66
C ASN A 160 14.94 10.15 6.03
N LYS A 161 15.90 9.99 5.09
CA LYS A 161 17.33 10.22 5.33
C LYS A 161 17.66 11.61 5.85
N ASP A 162 16.93 12.62 5.36
CA ASP A 162 17.10 14.02 5.75
C ASP A 162 16.26 14.41 6.98
N ALA A 163 15.40 13.51 7.46
CA ALA A 163 14.55 13.68 8.64
C ALA A 163 14.44 12.35 9.43
N PRO A 164 15.56 11.81 9.94
CA PRO A 164 15.59 10.49 10.56
C PRO A 164 14.77 10.38 11.84
N THR A 165 14.50 11.50 12.51
CA THR A 165 13.70 11.60 13.75
C THR A 165 12.23 11.91 13.50
N ALA A 166 11.80 12.00 12.22
CA ALA A 166 10.46 12.48 11.87
C ALA A 166 9.32 11.70 12.56
N LEU A 167 9.49 10.39 12.78
CA LEU A 167 8.48 9.60 13.50
C LEU A 167 8.42 10.00 14.99
N ASP A 168 9.55 10.10 15.66
CA ASP A 168 9.62 10.49 17.07
C ASP A 168 9.12 11.93 17.26
N ASP A 169 9.53 12.84 16.35
CA ASP A 169 9.10 14.24 16.35
C ASP A 169 7.58 14.35 16.17
N LEU A 170 6.99 13.54 15.27
CA LEU A 170 5.56 13.48 15.08
C LEU A 170 4.85 12.94 16.32
N GLN A 171 5.28 11.82 16.88
CA GLN A 171 4.63 11.17 18.03
C GLN A 171 4.71 12.00 19.31
N THR A 172 5.76 12.81 19.46
CA THR A 172 5.95 13.71 20.61
C THR A 172 5.32 15.08 20.40
N ASN A 173 4.84 15.39 19.19
CA ASN A 173 4.19 16.65 18.91
C ASN A 173 2.88 16.78 19.70
N PRO A 174 2.65 17.92 20.42
CA PRO A 174 1.43 18.10 21.21
C PRO A 174 0.13 18.04 20.42
N ILE A 175 0.11 18.46 19.15
CA ILE A 175 -1.09 18.38 18.30
C ILE A 175 -1.39 16.89 18.02
N PHE A 176 -0.38 16.14 17.58
CA PHE A 176 -0.53 14.72 17.27
C PHE A 176 -0.93 13.89 18.50
N SER A 177 -0.26 14.09 19.63
CA SER A 177 -0.54 13.37 20.89
C SER A 177 -1.93 13.67 21.47
N ASN A 178 -2.56 14.77 21.04
CA ASN A 178 -3.93 15.14 21.43
C ASN A 178 -5.01 14.56 20.51
N LEU A 179 -4.68 13.95 19.38
CA LEU A 179 -5.64 13.27 18.51
C LEU A 179 -6.38 12.15 19.25
N THR A 180 -7.61 11.89 18.84
CA THR A 180 -8.44 10.78 19.36
C THR A 180 -7.72 9.45 19.20
N ALA A 181 -7.17 9.14 18.02
CA ALA A 181 -6.40 7.92 17.77
C ALA A 181 -5.19 7.79 18.72
N ALA A 182 -4.44 8.88 18.95
CA ALA A 182 -3.26 8.86 19.82
C ALA A 182 -3.62 8.62 21.28
N LYS A 183 -4.65 9.29 21.81
CA LYS A 183 -5.14 9.12 23.18
C LYS A 183 -5.67 7.73 23.47
N ASN A 184 -6.28 7.10 22.48
CA ASN A 184 -6.85 5.75 22.59
C ASN A 184 -5.83 4.64 22.35
N GLY A 185 -4.60 4.96 21.89
CA GLY A 185 -3.59 3.98 21.51
C GLY A 185 -3.87 3.31 20.16
N ASP A 186 -4.69 3.93 19.31
CA ASP A 186 -5.10 3.45 18.00
C ASP A 186 -4.26 4.08 16.86
N VAL A 187 -3.00 4.46 17.16
CA VAL A 187 -1.96 4.79 16.17
C VAL A 187 -1.08 3.56 15.97
N HIS A 188 -1.21 2.91 14.83
CA HIS A 188 -0.53 1.67 14.53
C HIS A 188 0.61 1.89 13.53
N VAL A 189 1.85 1.89 14.03
CA VAL A 189 3.05 2.11 13.21
C VAL A 189 3.52 0.81 12.59
N ASN A 190 3.77 0.83 11.27
CA ASN A 190 4.38 -0.28 10.52
C ASN A 190 3.68 -1.63 10.73
N THR A 191 2.36 -1.66 10.60
CA THR A 191 1.57 -2.91 10.70
C THR A 191 1.87 -3.89 9.56
N VAL A 192 2.46 -3.40 8.47
CA VAL A 192 3.07 -4.19 7.40
C VAL A 192 4.51 -3.75 7.18
N ALA A 193 5.27 -4.46 6.33
CA ALA A 193 6.63 -4.03 6.00
C ALA A 193 6.66 -2.56 5.59
N PRO A 194 7.56 -1.73 6.15
CA PRO A 194 7.52 -0.28 5.97
C PRO A 194 7.53 0.21 4.52
N LEU A 195 8.15 -0.56 3.62
CA LEU A 195 8.21 -0.27 2.18
C LEU A 195 7.07 -0.92 1.37
N ALA A 196 6.09 -1.56 2.00
CA ALA A 196 4.94 -2.12 1.31
C ALA A 196 4.17 -1.02 0.56
N GLN A 197 3.85 -1.27 -0.71
CA GLN A 197 3.19 -0.29 -1.60
C GLN A 197 1.71 -0.63 -1.86
N GLY A 198 1.18 -1.71 -1.27
CA GLY A 198 -0.22 -2.12 -1.42
C GLY A 198 -0.57 -2.74 -2.79
N GLY A 199 0.37 -2.83 -3.72
CA GLY A 199 0.14 -3.35 -5.08
C GLY A 199 0.48 -4.84 -5.27
N THR A 200 0.80 -5.57 -4.20
CA THR A 200 1.09 -7.01 -4.25
C THR A 200 0.13 -7.79 -3.38
N ALA A 201 -0.15 -9.04 -3.74
CA ALA A 201 -0.96 -9.96 -2.94
C ALA A 201 -0.45 -10.03 -1.50
N TRP A 202 0.87 -10.14 -1.31
CA TRP A 202 1.48 -10.19 0.01
C TRP A 202 1.13 -8.96 0.87
N SER A 203 1.28 -7.74 0.32
CA SER A 203 0.96 -6.51 1.05
C SER A 203 -0.53 -6.38 1.35
N LYS A 204 -1.40 -6.82 0.44
CA LYS A 204 -2.86 -6.82 0.61
C LYS A 204 -3.28 -7.77 1.74
N VAL A 205 -2.86 -9.04 1.69
CA VAL A 205 -3.19 -10.04 2.70
C VAL A 205 -2.69 -9.59 4.08
N LYS A 206 -1.43 -9.15 4.19
CA LYS A 206 -0.86 -8.70 5.46
C LYS A 206 -1.53 -7.45 6.01
N PHE A 207 -1.90 -6.50 5.16
CA PHE A 207 -2.57 -5.31 5.63
C PHE A 207 -4.03 -5.60 6.01
N LEU A 208 -4.73 -6.48 5.31
CA LEU A 208 -6.05 -6.95 5.71
C LEU A 208 -6.00 -7.64 7.08
N ASP A 209 -5.02 -8.54 7.30
CA ASP A 209 -4.81 -9.19 8.60
C ASP A 209 -4.66 -8.15 9.72
N ALA A 210 -3.79 -7.16 9.51
CA ALA A 210 -3.54 -6.11 10.48
C ALA A 210 -4.77 -5.21 10.71
N ALA A 211 -5.47 -4.82 9.64
CA ALA A 211 -6.67 -3.99 9.73
C ALA A 211 -7.78 -4.70 10.51
N VAL A 212 -8.02 -6.00 10.21
CA VAL A 212 -9.01 -6.81 10.93
C VAL A 212 -8.67 -6.91 12.41
N GLU A 213 -7.41 -7.21 12.76
CA GLU A 213 -6.96 -7.29 14.16
C GLU A 213 -7.23 -5.98 14.95
N LYS A 214 -7.08 -4.82 14.30
CA LYS A 214 -7.19 -3.52 14.97
C LYS A 214 -8.59 -2.92 14.94
N LEU A 215 -9.38 -3.24 13.92
CA LEU A 215 -10.70 -2.63 13.71
C LEU A 215 -11.86 -3.52 14.17
N VAL A 216 -11.74 -4.84 14.02
CA VAL A 216 -12.76 -5.81 14.47
C VAL A 216 -12.41 -6.24 15.89
N LYS A 217 -13.10 -5.68 16.87
CA LYS A 217 -12.94 -6.01 18.31
C LYS A 217 -14.11 -6.81 18.81
#